data_1f7035c0a2c85afa8203488103b6d488
#
_entry.id   1f7035c0a2c85afa8203488103b6d488
#
_cell.length_a   1.000
_cell.length_b   1.000
_cell.length_c   1.000
_cell.angle_alpha   90.00
_cell.angle_beta   90.00
_cell.angle_gamma   90.00
#
_symmetry.space_group_name_H-M   'P 1'
#
loop_
_entity.id
_entity.type
_entity.pdbx_description
1 polymer ?
#
loop_
_entity_poly.entity_id
_entity_poly.type
_entity_poly.pdbx_seq_one_letter_code
_entity_poly.pdbx_strand_id
1 'polypeptide(L)'
;MVKAFNTTFGNTLVPGEVAGQQLDVLIAGDDDSAKRKVAELVRAGGMRPIDVGPLRRARQLEQLGFLHISLQERLGTGFQSAVKFIW
;
A
#
# COMPACT_ATOMS: atom_id res chain seq x y z
N MET A 1 -3.79 -16.60 3.15
CA MET A 1 -4.09 -15.23 3.60
C MET A 1 -3.24 -14.22 2.84
N VAL A 2 -3.82 -13.09 2.48
CA VAL A 2 -3.10 -12.01 1.79
C VAL A 2 -3.21 -10.73 2.64
N LYS A 3 -2.09 -10.05 2.84
CA LYS A 3 -2.02 -8.77 3.53
C LYS A 3 -1.82 -7.65 2.50
N ALA A 4 -2.66 -6.63 2.53
CA ALA A 4 -2.60 -5.51 1.60
C ALA A 4 -3.11 -4.22 2.24
N PHE A 5 -2.79 -3.07 1.64
CA PHE A 5 -3.28 -1.74 2.00
C PHE A 5 -2.84 -1.18 3.35
N ASN A 6 -2.00 -1.88 4.12
CA ASN A 6 -1.61 -1.40 5.44
C ASN A 6 -0.63 -0.22 5.42
N THR A 7 -0.19 0.21 4.23
CA THR A 7 0.68 1.37 4.06
C THR A 7 -0.05 2.56 3.44
N THR A 8 -1.37 2.49 3.28
CA THR A 8 -2.18 3.56 2.70
C THR A 8 -3.20 4.08 3.71
N PHE A 9 -3.61 5.34 3.54
CA PHE A 9 -4.62 5.97 4.39
C PHE A 9 -5.96 6.05 3.65
N GLY A 10 -7.06 6.01 4.39
CA GLY A 10 -8.39 6.06 3.81
C GLY A 10 -8.65 7.32 2.98
N ASN A 11 -8.10 8.46 3.38
CA ASN A 11 -8.29 9.72 2.67
C ASN A 11 -7.53 9.81 1.34
N THR A 12 -6.55 8.94 1.11
CA THR A 12 -5.84 8.84 -0.18
C THR A 12 -6.30 7.65 -0.99
N LEU A 13 -6.87 6.63 -0.35
CA LEU A 13 -7.29 5.39 -0.99
C LEU A 13 -8.45 5.60 -1.96
N VAL A 14 -9.43 6.42 -1.60
CA VAL A 14 -10.63 6.66 -2.42
C VAL A 14 -10.28 7.24 -3.79
N PRO A 15 -9.44 8.32 -3.89
CA PRO A 15 -9.02 8.80 -5.20
C PRO A 15 -7.99 7.91 -5.90
N GLY A 16 -7.34 6.97 -5.19
CA GLY A 16 -6.34 6.08 -5.77
C GLY A 16 -5.02 6.76 -6.12
N GLU A 17 -4.82 8.02 -5.71
CA GLU A 17 -3.61 8.77 -6.01
C GLU A 17 -3.34 9.84 -4.95
N VAL A 18 -2.08 10.31 -4.91
CA VAL A 18 -1.66 11.42 -4.07
C VAL A 18 -0.58 12.22 -4.83
N ALA A 19 -0.63 13.55 -4.72
CA ALA A 19 0.31 14.44 -5.41
C ALA A 19 0.38 14.17 -6.93
N GLY A 20 -0.75 13.77 -7.55
CA GLY A 20 -0.81 13.45 -8.96
C GLY A 20 -0.18 12.13 -9.35
N GLN A 21 0.21 11.30 -8.37
CA GLN A 21 0.83 10.00 -8.61
C GLN A 21 -0.09 8.87 -8.15
N GLN A 22 -0.09 7.78 -8.92
CA GLN A 22 -0.84 6.57 -8.61
C GLN A 22 -0.34 5.96 -7.29
N LEU A 23 -1.26 5.54 -6.44
CA LEU A 23 -0.89 4.85 -5.20
C LEU A 23 -0.29 3.47 -5.48
N ASP A 24 0.70 3.11 -4.69
CA ASP A 24 1.25 1.76 -4.66
C ASP A 24 0.60 0.99 -3.52
N VAL A 25 0.14 -0.23 -3.81
CA VAL A 25 -0.43 -1.14 -2.81
C VAL A 25 0.49 -2.34 -2.68
N LEU A 26 1.09 -2.49 -1.51
CA LEU A 26 2.02 -3.59 -1.24
C LEU A 26 1.22 -4.82 -0.81
N ILE A 27 1.51 -5.95 -1.44
CA ILE A 27 0.77 -7.21 -1.23
C ILE A 27 1.73 -8.30 -0.78
N ALA A 28 1.44 -8.93 0.34
CA ALA A 28 2.18 -10.08 0.84
C ALA A 28 1.24 -11.28 1.01
N GLY A 29 1.69 -12.46 0.62
CA GLY A 29 0.91 -13.67 0.76
C GLY A 29 1.67 -14.88 0.25
N ASP A 30 1.25 -16.08 0.66
CA ASP A 30 1.87 -17.34 0.26
C ASP A 30 1.15 -18.00 -0.92
N ASP A 31 -0.08 -17.61 -1.21
CA ASP A 31 -0.88 -18.15 -2.32
C ASP A 31 -0.82 -17.17 -3.51
N ASP A 32 -0.12 -17.58 -4.57
CA ASP A 32 0.05 -16.74 -5.76
C ASP A 32 -1.28 -16.46 -6.47
N SER A 33 -2.20 -17.42 -6.48
CA SER A 33 -3.51 -17.24 -7.08
C SER A 33 -4.33 -16.17 -6.34
N ALA A 34 -4.32 -16.22 -5.01
CA ALA A 34 -5.00 -15.23 -4.19
C ALA A 34 -4.38 -13.83 -4.36
N LYS A 35 -3.05 -13.75 -4.43
CA LYS A 35 -2.36 -12.48 -4.65
C LYS A 35 -2.70 -11.89 -6.02
N ARG A 36 -2.81 -12.71 -7.06
CA ARG A 36 -3.21 -12.24 -8.38
C ARG A 36 -4.61 -11.64 -8.38
N LYS A 37 -5.56 -12.26 -7.66
CA LYS A 37 -6.92 -11.73 -7.55
C LYS A 37 -6.94 -10.38 -6.86
N VAL A 38 -6.19 -10.23 -5.77
CA VAL A 38 -6.06 -8.95 -5.07
C VAL A 38 -5.42 -7.90 -5.99
N ALA A 39 -4.37 -8.28 -6.73
CA ALA A 39 -3.71 -7.38 -7.67
C ALA A 39 -4.66 -6.88 -8.76
N GLU A 40 -5.54 -7.74 -9.27
CA GLU A 40 -6.54 -7.35 -10.26
C GLU A 40 -7.52 -6.31 -9.70
N LEU A 41 -7.97 -6.51 -8.46
CA LEU A 41 -8.83 -5.54 -7.78
C LEU A 41 -8.13 -4.20 -7.57
N VAL A 42 -6.86 -4.24 -7.21
CA VAL A 42 -6.05 -3.03 -7.02
C VAL A 42 -5.93 -2.25 -8.33
N ARG A 43 -5.63 -2.94 -9.43
CA ARG A 43 -5.55 -2.31 -10.76
C ARG A 43 -6.89 -1.73 -11.19
N ALA A 44 -7.98 -2.44 -10.94
CA ALA A 44 -9.32 -1.96 -11.26
C ALA A 44 -9.66 -0.68 -10.51
N GLY A 45 -9.09 -0.47 -9.33
CA GLY A 45 -9.22 0.76 -8.56
C GLY A 45 -8.26 1.89 -8.98
N GLY A 46 -7.49 1.69 -10.04
CA GLY A 46 -6.54 2.70 -10.52
C GLY A 46 -5.24 2.78 -9.75
N MET A 47 -4.94 1.78 -8.93
CA MET A 47 -3.73 1.72 -8.10
C MET A 47 -2.76 0.68 -8.66
N ARG A 48 -1.50 0.76 -8.24
CA ARG A 48 -0.45 -0.14 -8.70
C ARG A 48 -0.17 -1.22 -7.64
N PRO A 49 -0.44 -2.51 -7.93
CA PRO A 49 -0.09 -3.57 -6.99
C PRO A 49 1.40 -3.90 -7.07
N ILE A 50 2.03 -4.12 -5.91
CA ILE A 50 3.42 -4.55 -5.81
C ILE A 50 3.45 -5.79 -4.93
N ASP A 51 3.85 -6.92 -5.49
CA ASP A 51 4.01 -8.16 -4.75
C ASP A 51 5.35 -8.11 -4.00
N VAL A 52 5.31 -8.09 -2.68
CA VAL A 52 6.51 -8.02 -1.85
C VAL A 52 6.94 -9.40 -1.35
N GLY A 53 6.26 -10.47 -1.79
CA GLY A 53 6.66 -11.82 -1.49
C GLY A 53 5.74 -12.55 -0.51
N PRO A 54 6.30 -13.48 0.28
CA PRO A 54 5.49 -14.34 1.15
C PRO A 54 4.84 -13.58 2.31
N LEU A 55 3.83 -14.24 2.92
CA LEU A 55 3.05 -13.65 4.02
C LEU A 55 3.93 -13.20 5.20
N ARG A 56 5.07 -13.84 5.42
CA ARG A 56 6.00 -13.43 6.49
C ARG A 56 6.46 -11.97 6.35
N ARG A 57 6.34 -11.37 5.16
CA ARG A 57 6.63 -9.95 4.92
C ARG A 57 5.59 -9.02 5.53
N ALA A 58 4.44 -9.55 5.96
CA ALA A 58 3.36 -8.73 6.51
C ALA A 58 3.83 -7.92 7.73
N ARG A 59 4.72 -8.47 8.55
CA ARG A 59 5.29 -7.75 9.70
C ARG A 59 6.05 -6.50 9.25
N GLN A 60 6.81 -6.61 8.17
CA GLN A 60 7.56 -5.47 7.62
C GLN A 60 6.60 -4.42 7.05
N LEU A 61 5.52 -4.84 6.40
CA LEU A 61 4.49 -3.92 5.93
C LEU A 61 3.83 -3.16 7.09
N GLU A 62 3.56 -3.85 8.19
CA GLU A 62 2.98 -3.23 9.39
C GLU A 62 3.92 -2.18 9.98
N GLN A 63 5.22 -2.49 10.07
CA GLN A 63 6.22 -1.56 10.56
C GLN A 63 6.35 -0.34 9.64
N LEU A 64 6.33 -0.54 8.34
CA LEU A 64 6.34 0.56 7.37
C LEU A 64 5.11 1.44 7.54
N GLY A 65 3.94 0.83 7.77
CA GLY A 65 2.70 1.56 8.03
C GLY A 65 2.81 2.41 9.29
N PHE A 66 3.35 1.88 10.37
CA PHE A 66 3.58 2.63 11.61
C PHE A 66 4.52 3.80 11.38
N LEU A 67 5.61 3.59 10.67
CA LEU A 67 6.54 4.68 10.36
C LEU A 67 5.84 5.77 9.55
N HIS A 68 5.08 5.38 8.54
CA HIS A 68 4.35 6.33 7.69
C HIS A 68 3.35 7.15 8.51
N ILE A 69 2.58 6.51 9.40
CA ILE A 69 1.64 7.19 10.28
C ILE A 69 2.37 8.18 11.18
N SER A 70 3.48 7.77 11.79
CA SER A 70 4.22 8.61 12.73
C SER A 70 4.86 9.84 12.08
N LEU A 71 5.07 9.81 10.76
CA LEU A 71 5.67 10.92 10.04
C LEU A 71 4.67 12.02 9.65
N GLN A 72 3.36 11.77 9.74
CA GLN A 72 2.35 12.73 9.26
C GLN A 72 2.41 14.05 10.01
N GLU A 73 2.47 14.01 11.33
CA GLU A 73 2.58 15.22 12.14
C GLU A 73 3.91 15.92 11.91
N ARG A 74 5.00 15.15 11.89
CA ARG A 74 6.34 15.68 11.72
C ARG A 74 6.52 16.39 10.38
N LEU A 75 5.93 15.84 9.31
CA LEU A 75 6.04 16.39 7.95
C LEU A 75 4.92 17.37 7.60
N GLY A 76 3.89 17.46 8.44
CA GLY A 76 2.76 18.35 8.19
C GLY A 76 1.90 17.95 7.01
N THR A 77 1.83 16.66 6.69
CA THR A 77 1.11 16.17 5.50
C THR A 77 -0.39 15.94 5.73
N GLY A 78 -0.86 15.90 6.99
CA GLY A 78 -2.27 15.73 7.31
C GLY A 78 -2.89 14.45 6.77
N PHE A 79 -2.12 13.35 6.73
CA PHE A 79 -2.52 12.07 6.17
C PHE A 79 -2.79 12.12 4.65
N GLN A 80 -2.20 13.10 3.96
CA GLN A 80 -2.31 13.29 2.51
C GLN A 80 -1.03 12.86 1.80
N SER A 81 -0.33 11.87 2.34
CA SER A 81 0.90 11.34 1.77
C SER A 81 0.78 9.84 1.50
N ALA A 82 1.72 9.30 0.73
CA ALA A 82 1.76 7.88 0.42
C ALA A 82 3.20 7.41 0.29
N VAL A 83 3.41 6.11 0.54
CA VAL A 83 4.67 5.43 0.26
C VAL A 83 4.65 5.00 -1.20
N LYS A 84 5.70 5.33 -1.96
CA LYS A 84 5.78 5.00 -3.38
C LYS A 84 7.16 4.48 -3.73
N PHE A 85 7.18 3.42 -4.54
CA PHE A 85 8.41 2.87 -5.08
C PHE A 85 8.60 3.35 -6.50
N ILE A 86 9.79 3.85 -6.78
CA ILE A 86 10.13 4.40 -8.11
C ILE A 86 11.29 3.60 -8.67
N TRP A 87 11.11 3.04 -9.86
CA TRP A 87 12.19 2.36 -10.57
C TRP A 87 12.02 2.49 -12.07
#